data_d99857fd2f3dfd07163c7891ef10559b
#
_entry.id   d99857fd2f3dfd07163c7891ef10559b
#
_cell.length_a   1.000
_cell.length_b   1.000
_cell.length_c   1.000
_cell.angle_alpha   90.00
_cell.angle_beta   90.00
_cell.angle_gamma   90.00
#
_symmetry.space_group_name_H-M   'P 1'
#
loop_
_entity.id
_entity.type
_entity.pdbx_description
1 polymer ?
#
loop_
_entity_poly.entity_id
_entity_poly.type
_entity_poly.pdbx_seq_one_letter_code
_entity_poly.pdbx_strand_id
1 'polypeptide(L)'
;MPAKNTIKVLIGGKIITLSGYESEEYLQSVASYMNHKLAQLSELPGYNRQPVETKNTLLSLNIAVDYFKAKHQAEVFEEDSQLKDKEMYDLKHDLIEAQIEVENLKKEKEELEQQVKKLEQDMENLLK
;
A
#
# COMPACT_ATOMS: atom_id res chain seq x y z
N MET A 1 6.20 -27.13 14.49
CA MET A 1 4.93 -26.45 14.79
C MET A 1 5.20 -25.15 15.51
N PRO A 2 4.54 -24.06 15.12
CA PRO A 2 4.69 -22.82 15.87
C PRO A 2 4.20 -22.99 17.30
N ALA A 3 4.94 -22.42 18.24
CA ALA A 3 4.56 -22.45 19.65
C ALA A 3 3.35 -21.56 19.88
N LYS A 4 2.42 -22.02 20.70
CA LYS A 4 1.26 -21.25 21.11
C LYS A 4 1.65 -20.28 22.20
N ASN A 5 1.41 -18.99 21.97
CA ASN A 5 1.64 -17.93 22.96
C ASN A 5 0.42 -17.77 23.86
N THR A 6 0.68 -17.54 25.14
CA THR A 6 -0.37 -17.31 26.11
C THR A 6 -0.01 -16.06 26.93
N ILE A 7 -0.89 -15.08 26.93
CA ILE A 7 -0.70 -13.83 27.68
C ILE A 7 -1.96 -13.48 28.47
N LYS A 8 -1.78 -12.75 29.53
CA LYS A 8 -2.88 -12.16 30.31
C LYS A 8 -3.02 -10.70 29.90
N VAL A 9 -4.23 -10.31 29.54
CA VAL A 9 -4.55 -8.95 29.10
C VAL A 9 -5.75 -8.43 29.88
N LEU A 10 -5.82 -7.09 29.97
CA LEU A 10 -6.96 -6.42 30.57
C LEU A 10 -7.91 -6.00 29.44
N ILE A 11 -9.12 -6.54 29.43
CA ILE A 11 -10.17 -6.18 28.46
C ILE A 11 -11.44 -5.86 29.21
N GLY A 12 -11.92 -4.65 29.05
CA GLY A 12 -13.17 -4.21 29.70
C GLY A 12 -13.10 -4.25 31.22
N GLY A 13 -11.93 -4.02 31.78
CA GLY A 13 -11.72 -4.07 33.23
C GLY A 13 -11.53 -5.46 33.79
N LYS A 14 -11.52 -6.49 32.95
CA LYS A 14 -11.33 -7.89 33.37
C LYS A 14 -10.04 -8.47 32.82
N ILE A 15 -9.34 -9.25 33.64
CA ILE A 15 -8.14 -9.96 33.22
C ILE A 15 -8.56 -11.20 32.47
N ILE A 16 -8.14 -11.29 31.22
CA ILE A 16 -8.46 -12.41 30.32
C ILE A 16 -7.16 -13.05 29.85
N THR A 17 -7.13 -14.37 29.81
CA THR A 17 -6.00 -15.12 29.25
C THR A 17 -6.26 -15.36 27.77
N LEU A 18 -5.39 -14.82 26.92
CA LEU A 18 -5.44 -15.05 25.48
C LEU A 18 -4.37 -16.02 25.07
N SER A 19 -4.73 -16.96 24.22
CA SER A 19 -3.82 -17.94 23.64
C SER A 19 -3.98 -17.97 22.15
N GLY A 20 -2.88 -18.02 21.44
CA GLY A 20 -2.89 -18.08 19.99
C GLY A 20 -1.50 -18.31 19.42
N TYR A 21 -1.44 -18.50 18.11
CA TYR A 21 -0.17 -18.68 17.38
C TYR A 21 0.48 -17.36 17.02
N GLU A 22 -0.22 -16.25 17.27
CA GLU A 22 0.26 -14.91 17.01
C GLU A 22 1.29 -14.48 18.07
N SER A 23 2.08 -13.46 17.79
CA SER A 23 3.04 -12.90 18.73
C SER A 23 2.32 -12.26 19.93
N GLU A 24 3.05 -12.13 21.05
CA GLU A 24 2.51 -11.41 22.22
C GLU A 24 2.15 -9.97 21.89
N GLU A 25 2.97 -9.28 21.10
CA GLU A 25 2.71 -7.92 20.65
C GLU A 25 1.40 -7.83 19.84
N TYR A 26 1.17 -8.79 18.97
CA TYR A 26 -0.06 -8.88 18.21
C TYR A 26 -1.28 -9.06 19.12
N LEU A 27 -1.20 -9.99 20.06
CA LEU A 27 -2.28 -10.25 21.02
C LEU A 27 -2.55 -9.02 21.90
N GLN A 28 -1.51 -8.28 22.31
CA GLN A 28 -1.66 -7.01 23.02
C GLN A 28 -2.37 -5.96 22.15
N SER A 29 -2.06 -5.89 20.88
CA SER A 29 -2.71 -4.99 19.92
C SER A 29 -4.20 -5.30 19.79
N VAL A 30 -4.56 -6.59 19.77
CA VAL A 30 -5.96 -7.03 19.75
C VAL A 30 -6.69 -6.56 21.01
N ALA A 31 -6.07 -6.75 22.19
CA ALA A 31 -6.64 -6.30 23.45
C ALA A 31 -6.83 -4.78 23.48
N SER A 32 -5.84 -4.03 23.00
CA SER A 32 -5.93 -2.55 22.89
C SER A 32 -7.06 -2.10 21.99
N TYR A 33 -7.23 -2.77 20.86
CA TYR A 33 -8.33 -2.50 19.93
C TYR A 33 -9.69 -2.74 20.60
N MET A 34 -9.84 -3.87 21.32
CA MET A 34 -11.06 -4.19 22.05
C MET A 34 -11.38 -3.12 23.10
N ASN A 35 -10.38 -2.71 23.87
CA ASN A 35 -10.55 -1.68 24.89
C ASN A 35 -10.95 -0.33 24.28
N HIS A 36 -10.37 0.02 23.15
CA HIS A 36 -10.71 1.24 22.43
C HIS A 36 -12.17 1.22 21.97
N LYS A 37 -12.62 0.09 21.43
CA LYS A 37 -14.02 -0.10 21.02
C LYS A 37 -14.97 0.00 22.20
N LEU A 38 -14.64 -0.63 23.31
CA LEU A 38 -15.46 -0.55 24.53
C LEU A 38 -15.55 0.89 25.05
N ALA A 39 -14.44 1.63 25.03
CA ALA A 39 -14.44 3.03 25.41
C ALA A 39 -15.35 3.88 24.51
N GLN A 40 -15.29 3.68 23.20
CA GLN A 40 -16.14 4.38 22.25
C GLN A 40 -17.63 4.07 22.48
N LEU A 41 -17.95 2.79 22.69
CA LEU A 41 -19.33 2.37 22.94
C LEU A 41 -19.87 2.93 24.25
N SER A 42 -19.03 3.02 25.29
CA SER A 42 -19.44 3.54 26.59
C SER A 42 -19.82 5.03 26.55
N GLU A 43 -19.37 5.76 25.54
CA GLU A 43 -19.73 7.17 25.32
C GLU A 43 -21.12 7.33 24.72
N LEU A 44 -21.70 6.26 24.15
CA LEU A 44 -23.03 6.32 23.56
C LEU A 44 -24.10 6.49 24.65
N PRO A 45 -25.09 7.40 24.45
CA PRO A 45 -26.17 7.58 25.43
C PRO A 45 -26.92 6.27 25.66
N GLY A 46 -27.09 5.91 26.92
CA GLY A 46 -27.84 4.73 27.31
C GLY A 46 -27.12 3.40 27.20
N TYR A 47 -25.88 3.37 26.66
CA TYR A 47 -25.12 2.11 26.52
C TYR A 47 -24.94 1.41 27.87
N ASN A 48 -24.52 2.14 28.90
CA ASN A 48 -24.25 1.56 30.22
C ASN A 48 -25.48 0.99 30.91
N ARG A 49 -26.65 1.36 30.47
CA ARG A 49 -27.94 0.87 31.00
C ARG A 49 -28.44 -0.39 30.28
N GLN A 50 -27.76 -0.77 29.18
CA GLN A 50 -28.19 -1.93 28.42
C GLN A 50 -27.77 -3.23 29.11
N PRO A 51 -28.52 -4.33 28.89
CA PRO A 51 -28.11 -5.65 29.34
C PRO A 51 -26.77 -6.08 28.73
N VAL A 52 -26.07 -6.97 29.43
CA VAL A 52 -24.77 -7.48 28.96
C VAL A 52 -24.85 -8.10 27.56
N GLU A 53 -25.92 -8.84 27.27
CA GLU A 53 -26.13 -9.44 25.94
C GLU A 53 -26.21 -8.38 24.84
N THR A 54 -26.94 -7.30 25.08
CA THR A 54 -27.04 -6.19 24.13
C THR A 54 -25.69 -5.51 23.95
N LYS A 55 -24.96 -5.28 25.03
CA LYS A 55 -23.61 -4.70 24.97
C LYS A 55 -22.66 -5.57 24.13
N ASN A 56 -22.68 -6.88 24.35
CA ASN A 56 -21.86 -7.81 23.61
C ASN A 56 -22.23 -7.85 22.13
N THR A 57 -23.52 -7.78 21.81
CA THR A 57 -24.00 -7.74 20.44
C THR A 57 -23.54 -6.44 19.75
N LEU A 58 -23.63 -5.30 20.42
CA LEU A 58 -23.17 -4.02 19.88
C LEU A 58 -21.65 -4.04 19.62
N LEU A 59 -20.90 -4.59 20.55
CA LEU A 59 -19.44 -4.73 20.37
C LEU A 59 -19.12 -5.60 19.15
N SER A 60 -19.78 -6.75 19.04
CA SER A 60 -19.59 -7.67 17.91
C SER A 60 -19.95 -7.03 16.58
N LEU A 61 -21.06 -6.29 16.52
CA LEU A 61 -21.46 -5.55 15.32
C LEU A 61 -20.44 -4.50 14.93
N ASN A 62 -19.92 -3.74 15.90
CA ASN A 62 -18.91 -2.72 15.63
C ASN A 62 -17.63 -3.33 15.10
N ILE A 63 -17.18 -4.45 15.67
CA ILE A 63 -16.00 -5.16 15.19
C ILE A 63 -16.24 -5.67 13.77
N ALA A 64 -17.39 -6.25 13.49
CA ALA A 64 -17.74 -6.74 12.15
C ALA A 64 -17.76 -5.60 11.12
N VAL A 65 -18.32 -4.46 11.47
CA VAL A 65 -18.32 -3.28 10.60
C VAL A 65 -16.90 -2.84 10.30
N ASP A 66 -16.03 -2.78 11.30
CA ASP A 66 -14.63 -2.42 11.11
C ASP A 66 -13.92 -3.41 10.19
N TYR A 67 -14.20 -4.71 10.38
CA TYR A 67 -13.65 -5.75 9.51
C TYR A 67 -14.03 -5.53 8.05
N PHE A 68 -15.31 -5.31 7.77
CA PHE A 68 -15.77 -5.11 6.39
C PHE A 68 -15.24 -3.81 5.78
N LYS A 69 -15.12 -2.76 6.57
CA LYS A 69 -14.50 -1.51 6.11
C LYS A 69 -13.03 -1.73 5.75
N ALA A 70 -12.28 -2.41 6.61
CA ALA A 70 -10.87 -2.71 6.37
C ALA A 70 -10.70 -3.60 5.14
N LYS A 71 -11.56 -4.60 4.98
CA LYS A 71 -11.58 -5.48 3.82
C LYS A 71 -11.81 -4.70 2.53
N HIS A 72 -12.81 -3.81 2.54
CA HIS A 72 -13.10 -2.96 1.39
C HIS A 72 -11.92 -2.05 1.04
N GLN A 73 -11.31 -1.42 2.04
CA GLN A 73 -10.13 -0.58 1.83
C GLN A 73 -8.96 -1.37 1.25
N ALA A 74 -8.76 -2.61 1.72
CA ALA A 74 -7.71 -3.49 1.19
C ALA A 74 -7.97 -3.85 -0.28
N GLU A 75 -9.23 -4.13 -0.64
CA GLU A 75 -9.62 -4.43 -2.02
C GLU A 75 -9.39 -3.23 -2.94
N VAL A 76 -9.79 -2.04 -2.52
CA VAL A 76 -9.57 -0.79 -3.26
C VAL A 76 -8.07 -0.53 -3.42
N PHE A 77 -7.30 -0.70 -2.37
CA PHE A 77 -5.85 -0.52 -2.42
C PHE A 77 -5.19 -1.51 -3.39
N GLU A 78 -5.63 -2.76 -3.40
CA GLU A 78 -5.11 -3.77 -4.32
C GLU A 78 -5.42 -3.42 -5.78
N GLU A 79 -6.64 -2.98 -6.08
CA GLU A 79 -7.02 -2.53 -7.42
C GLU A 79 -6.17 -1.33 -7.86
N ASP A 80 -5.99 -0.34 -6.99
CA ASP A 80 -5.15 0.83 -7.27
C ASP A 80 -3.70 0.42 -7.49
N SER A 81 -3.20 -0.51 -6.69
CA SER A 81 -1.83 -1.04 -6.82
C SER A 81 -1.63 -1.72 -8.17
N GLN A 82 -2.59 -2.52 -8.62
CA GLN A 82 -2.54 -3.18 -9.92
C GLN A 82 -2.56 -2.18 -11.06
N LEU A 83 -3.38 -1.14 -10.95
CA LEU A 83 -3.43 -0.06 -11.95
C LEU A 83 -2.10 0.69 -12.01
N LYS A 84 -1.50 1.00 -10.86
CA LYS A 84 -0.20 1.67 -10.79
C LYS A 84 0.92 0.81 -11.37
N ASP A 85 0.89 -0.49 -11.12
CA ASP A 85 1.86 -1.43 -11.68
C ASP A 85 1.77 -1.46 -13.20
N LYS A 86 0.55 -1.45 -13.74
CA LYS A 86 0.33 -1.39 -15.18
C LYS A 86 0.83 -0.07 -15.78
N GLU A 87 0.49 1.05 -15.15
CA GLU A 87 0.98 2.37 -15.56
C GLU A 87 2.51 2.43 -15.54
N MET A 88 3.12 1.88 -14.49
CA MET A 88 4.58 1.81 -14.38
C MET A 88 5.20 0.97 -15.49
N TYR A 89 4.58 -0.15 -15.81
CA TYR A 89 5.02 -1.00 -16.93
C TYR A 89 4.97 -0.25 -18.25
N ASP A 90 3.86 0.44 -18.52
CA ASP A 90 3.68 1.23 -19.74
C ASP A 90 4.70 2.37 -19.81
N LEU A 91 4.94 3.07 -18.69
CA LEU A 91 5.93 4.14 -18.62
C LEU A 91 7.35 3.64 -18.87
N LYS A 92 7.71 2.49 -18.34
CA LYS A 92 9.02 1.87 -18.57
C LYS A 92 9.20 1.53 -20.06
N HIS A 93 8.14 0.99 -20.68
CA HIS A 93 8.15 0.67 -22.09
C HIS A 93 8.33 1.93 -22.94
N ASP A 94 7.57 2.99 -22.64
CA ASP A 94 7.67 4.28 -23.32
C ASP A 94 9.06 4.90 -23.15
N LEU A 95 9.65 4.76 -21.96
CA LEU A 95 11.00 5.25 -21.68
C LEU A 95 12.04 4.53 -22.55
N ILE A 96 11.92 3.21 -22.66
CA ILE A 96 12.85 2.43 -23.51
C ILE A 96 12.71 2.84 -24.96
N GLU A 97 11.50 3.01 -25.47
CA GLU A 97 11.25 3.49 -26.83
C GLU A 97 11.87 4.88 -27.06
N ALA A 98 11.67 5.79 -26.12
CA ALA A 98 12.24 7.14 -26.18
C ALA A 98 13.78 7.11 -26.18
N GLN A 99 14.38 6.25 -25.35
CA GLN A 99 15.83 6.07 -25.29
C GLN A 99 16.40 5.55 -26.62
N ILE A 100 15.71 4.60 -27.26
CA ILE A 100 16.10 4.07 -28.57
C ILE A 100 16.03 5.18 -29.62
N GLU A 101 14.96 5.96 -29.60
CA GLU A 101 14.78 7.08 -30.53
C GLU A 101 15.87 8.14 -30.35
N VAL A 102 16.21 8.49 -29.11
CA VAL A 102 17.30 9.43 -28.80
C VAL A 102 18.64 8.89 -29.33
N GLU A 103 18.90 7.60 -29.12
CA GLU A 103 20.13 6.97 -29.60
C GLU A 103 20.23 7.01 -31.13
N ASN A 104 19.13 6.72 -31.82
CA ASN A 104 19.06 6.78 -33.28
C ASN A 104 19.27 8.20 -33.79
N LEU A 105 18.65 9.19 -33.13
CA LEU A 105 18.81 10.60 -33.50
C LEU A 105 20.25 11.08 -33.30
N LYS A 106 20.93 10.61 -32.26
CA LYS A 106 22.35 10.92 -32.03
C LYS A 106 23.20 10.40 -33.15
N LYS A 107 22.95 9.17 -33.61
CA LYS A 107 23.67 8.57 -34.74
C LYS A 107 23.46 9.36 -36.03
N GLU A 108 22.20 9.70 -36.34
CA GLU A 108 21.87 10.53 -37.50
C GLU A 108 22.57 11.88 -37.43
N LYS A 109 22.58 12.50 -36.27
CA LYS A 109 23.27 13.76 -36.03
C LYS A 109 24.75 13.67 -36.33
N GLU A 110 25.42 12.63 -35.83
CA GLU A 110 26.85 12.40 -36.08
C GLU A 110 27.13 12.19 -37.56
N GLU A 111 26.30 11.39 -38.24
CA GLU A 111 26.42 11.17 -39.68
C GLU A 111 26.27 12.47 -40.47
N LEU A 112 25.28 13.27 -40.13
CA LEU A 112 25.03 14.57 -40.77
C LEU A 112 26.19 15.54 -40.52
N GLU A 113 26.73 15.59 -39.32
CA GLU A 113 27.90 16.41 -38.97
C GLU A 113 29.11 16.01 -39.80
N GLN A 114 29.33 14.71 -39.99
CA GLN A 114 30.42 14.20 -40.85
C GLN A 114 30.21 14.57 -42.31
N GLN A 115 28.97 14.49 -42.80
CA GLN A 115 28.63 14.89 -44.16
C GLN A 115 28.86 16.39 -44.39
N VAL A 116 28.47 17.21 -43.41
CA VAL A 116 28.68 18.66 -43.45
C VAL A 116 30.20 18.97 -43.51
N LYS A 117 31.01 18.34 -42.66
CA LYS A 117 32.46 18.53 -42.65
C LYS A 117 33.07 18.15 -44.00
N LYS A 118 32.62 17.04 -44.57
CA LYS A 118 33.11 16.59 -45.87
C LYS A 118 32.75 17.56 -46.99
N LEU A 119 31.52 18.07 -46.97
CA LEU A 119 31.08 19.06 -47.93
C LEU A 119 31.84 20.39 -47.78
N GLU A 120 32.12 20.80 -46.57
CA GLU A 120 32.92 22.00 -46.30
C GLU A 120 34.37 21.86 -46.85
N GLN A 121 34.97 20.68 -46.63
CA GLN A 121 36.31 20.38 -47.16
C GLN A 121 36.32 20.35 -48.69
N ASP A 122 35.30 19.76 -49.28
CA ASP A 122 35.15 19.69 -50.74
C ASP A 122 35.01 21.11 -51.33
N MET A 123 34.23 21.96 -50.66
CA MET A 123 34.07 23.38 -51.03
C MET A 123 35.39 24.14 -50.94
N GLU A 124 36.16 23.95 -49.86
CA GLU A 124 37.47 24.57 -49.70
C GLU A 124 38.41 24.11 -50.82
N ASN A 125 38.43 22.82 -51.14
CA ASN A 125 39.26 22.27 -52.20
C ASN A 125 38.89 22.83 -53.57
N LEU A 126 37.61 23.09 -53.82
CA LEU A 126 37.17 23.73 -55.07
C LEU A 126 37.56 25.19 -55.18
N LEU A 127 37.70 25.86 -54.04
CA LEU A 127 38.08 27.28 -53.98
C LEU A 127 39.59 27.50 -54.09
N LYS A 128 40.39 26.47 -53.96
CA LYS A 128 41.86 26.58 -54.09
C LYS A 128 42.30 26.67 -55.55
#